data_37c3c8a31c7fde6378bd0abe8e1862ef
#
_entry.id   37c3c8a31c7fde6378bd0abe8e1862ef
#
_cell.length_a   1.000
_cell.length_b   1.000
_cell.length_c   1.000
_cell.angle_alpha   90.00
_cell.angle_beta   90.00
_cell.angle_gamma   90.00
#
_symmetry.space_group_name_H-M   'P 1'
#
loop_
_entity.id
_entity.type
_entity.pdbx_description
1 polymer ?
#
loop_
_entity_poly.entity_id
_entity_poly.type
_entity_poly.pdbx_seq_one_letter_code
_entity_poly.pdbx_strand_id
1 'polypeptide(L)'
;QCFGSVLAREVWHPRELNRKGELFGLGRRITVLPSAGVDVSIQNGFKFSLRSVEAASFALLENNVIDLHSGSFSLSSLEDNIKCTIRSPLSEFVLESDDPFAIMLAVTTNGGLKVISLLGEIELKQKQKPSTSLRPGQLIFSLPDSFSRKMSVELSTLMVTSKLMTGFDEPPVFLKKLKQQALIQALRTKKRFKPVVG
;
A
#
# COMPACT_ATOMS: atom_id res chain seq x y z
N GLN A 1 4.07 6.12 -13.79
CA GLN A 1 3.90 7.58 -13.78
C GLN A 1 4.77 8.17 -12.67
N CYS A 2 5.42 9.31 -12.90
CA CYS A 2 6.10 10.07 -11.85
C CYS A 2 5.91 11.57 -12.07
N PHE A 3 6.01 12.32 -10.99
CA PHE A 3 6.05 13.77 -10.96
C PHE A 3 7.01 14.24 -9.87
N GLY A 4 7.57 15.46 -10.01
CA GLY A 4 8.65 15.94 -9.14
C GLY A 4 9.91 15.08 -9.26
N SER A 5 10.83 15.22 -8.33
CA SER A 5 12.11 14.51 -8.36
C SER A 5 12.02 13.14 -7.70
N VAL A 6 12.19 12.09 -8.50
CA VAL A 6 12.27 10.69 -8.08
C VAL A 6 13.62 10.14 -8.51
N LEU A 7 14.37 9.57 -7.58
CA LEU A 7 15.75 9.11 -7.80
C LEU A 7 15.83 7.59 -7.70
N ALA A 8 16.42 6.94 -8.71
CA ALA A 8 16.86 5.56 -8.64
C ALA A 8 18.34 5.51 -8.30
N ARG A 9 18.73 4.72 -7.29
CA ARG A 9 20.13 4.52 -6.93
C ARG A 9 20.82 3.68 -7.99
N GLU A 10 21.82 4.27 -8.64
CA GLU A 10 22.74 3.57 -9.53
C GLU A 10 24.09 3.32 -8.83
N VAL A 11 25.01 2.62 -9.50
CA VAL A 11 26.29 2.21 -8.91
C VAL A 11 27.13 3.41 -8.49
N TRP A 12 27.19 4.44 -9.34
CA TRP A 12 28.08 5.60 -9.14
C TRP A 12 27.34 6.87 -8.69
N HIS A 13 26.12 7.08 -9.17
CA HIS A 13 25.32 8.28 -8.85
C HIS A 13 23.83 7.97 -8.96
N PRO A 14 22.96 8.71 -8.30
CA PRO A 14 21.51 8.58 -8.50
C PRO A 14 21.11 9.00 -9.91
N ARG A 15 20.19 8.25 -10.51
CA ARG A 15 19.53 8.60 -11.76
C ARG A 15 18.14 9.15 -11.49
N GLU A 16 17.82 10.32 -12.02
CA GLU A 16 16.48 10.87 -11.91
C GLU A 16 15.52 10.15 -12.88
N LEU A 17 14.37 9.72 -12.34
CA LEU A 17 13.27 9.13 -13.08
C LEU A 17 12.25 10.22 -13.38
N ASN A 18 12.15 10.64 -14.62
CA ASN A 18 11.31 11.79 -14.98
C ASN A 18 10.36 11.52 -16.15
N ARG A 19 10.30 10.30 -16.66
CA ARG A 19 9.46 9.93 -17.81
C ARG A 19 8.51 8.79 -17.49
N LYS A 20 7.31 8.86 -18.06
CA LYS A 20 6.36 7.74 -18.04
C LYS A 20 6.93 6.55 -18.81
N GLY A 21 6.84 5.35 -18.25
CA GLY A 21 7.34 4.12 -18.87
C GLY A 21 8.84 3.89 -18.72
N GLU A 22 9.53 4.67 -17.90
CA GLU A 22 10.93 4.45 -17.61
C GLU A 22 11.15 3.17 -16.81
N LEU A 23 12.11 2.36 -17.22
CA LEU A 23 12.42 1.08 -16.59
C LEU A 23 13.57 1.22 -15.59
N PHE A 24 13.49 0.50 -14.47
CA PHE A 24 14.59 0.34 -13.54
C PHE A 24 14.69 -1.12 -13.08
N GLY A 25 15.92 -1.54 -12.76
CA GLY A 25 16.19 -2.93 -12.35
C GLY A 25 15.76 -3.20 -10.91
N LEU A 26 15.50 -4.49 -10.63
CA LEU A 26 15.28 -4.98 -9.27
C LEU A 26 16.50 -4.69 -8.37
N GLY A 27 16.28 -4.58 -7.08
CA GLY A 27 17.31 -4.27 -6.09
C GLY A 27 17.72 -2.80 -6.04
N ARG A 28 17.25 -1.96 -6.97
CA ARG A 28 17.54 -0.52 -6.95
C ARG A 28 16.67 0.19 -5.94
N ARG A 29 17.30 0.99 -5.08
CA ARG A 29 16.57 1.86 -4.15
C ARG A 29 15.98 3.04 -4.91
N ILE A 30 14.68 3.23 -4.79
CA ILE A 30 13.96 4.38 -5.29
C ILE A 30 13.74 5.34 -4.12
N THR A 31 14.02 6.61 -4.34
CA THR A 31 13.78 7.68 -3.38
C THR A 31 12.87 8.73 -4.01
N VAL A 32 11.74 8.96 -3.37
CA VAL A 32 10.75 9.98 -3.76
C VAL A 32 10.99 11.20 -2.88
N LEU A 33 11.39 12.31 -3.47
CA LEU A 33 11.67 13.55 -2.75
C LEU A 33 10.39 14.27 -2.30
N PRO A 34 10.47 15.28 -1.44
CA PRO A 34 9.32 16.12 -1.08
C PRO A 34 8.64 16.68 -2.33
N SER A 35 7.31 16.77 -2.32
CA SER A 35 6.46 17.22 -3.44
C SER A 35 6.58 16.38 -4.71
N ALA A 36 7.08 15.16 -4.61
CA ALA A 36 7.18 14.20 -5.71
C ALA A 36 6.29 12.98 -5.48
N GLY A 37 6.06 12.22 -6.56
CA GLY A 37 5.35 10.94 -6.49
C GLY A 37 5.73 10.01 -7.63
N VAL A 38 5.61 8.71 -7.38
CA VAL A 38 5.86 7.67 -8.37
C VAL A 38 4.77 6.59 -8.30
N ASP A 39 4.35 6.13 -9.47
CA ASP A 39 3.47 4.97 -9.65
C ASP A 39 4.22 3.96 -10.52
N VAL A 40 4.54 2.82 -9.94
CA VAL A 40 5.37 1.78 -10.54
C VAL A 40 4.51 0.55 -10.80
N SER A 41 4.55 0.05 -12.03
CA SER A 41 4.02 -1.27 -12.37
C SER A 41 5.10 -2.32 -12.27
N ILE A 42 4.88 -3.34 -11.44
CA ILE A 42 5.78 -4.47 -11.23
C ILE A 42 5.24 -5.64 -12.06
N GLN A 43 6.09 -6.21 -12.91
CA GLN A 43 5.73 -7.32 -13.79
C GLN A 43 6.77 -8.46 -13.63
N ASN A 44 6.81 -9.03 -12.43
CA ASN A 44 7.70 -10.15 -12.12
C ASN A 44 6.88 -11.31 -11.54
N GLY A 45 6.25 -12.09 -12.42
CA GLY A 45 5.35 -13.18 -12.07
C GLY A 45 3.92 -12.70 -11.81
N PHE A 46 3.71 -11.75 -10.90
CA PHE A 46 2.42 -11.10 -10.64
C PHE A 46 2.46 -9.63 -11.06
N LYS A 47 1.30 -9.06 -11.39
CA LYS A 47 1.18 -7.64 -11.72
C LYS A 47 0.73 -6.85 -10.51
N PHE A 48 1.65 -6.06 -9.98
CA PHE A 48 1.36 -5.10 -8.92
C PHE A 48 1.46 -3.68 -9.44
N SER A 49 0.69 -2.76 -8.85
CA SER A 49 0.94 -1.34 -8.89
C SER A 49 1.35 -0.86 -7.50
N LEU A 50 2.52 -0.25 -7.41
CA LEU A 50 3.02 0.40 -6.20
C LEU A 50 3.10 1.90 -6.44
N ARG A 51 2.30 2.66 -5.69
CA ARG A 51 2.26 4.11 -5.73
C ARG A 51 2.82 4.68 -4.45
N SER A 52 3.64 5.71 -4.56
CA SER A 52 4.22 6.42 -3.42
C SER A 52 4.27 7.91 -3.65
N VAL A 53 4.18 8.68 -2.59
CA VAL A 53 4.25 10.13 -2.58
C VAL A 53 5.12 10.61 -1.41
N GLU A 54 5.79 11.74 -1.61
CA GLU A 54 6.48 12.54 -0.60
C GLU A 54 7.41 11.79 0.36
N ALA A 55 8.68 12.11 0.32
CA ALA A 55 9.70 11.64 1.28
C ALA A 55 9.68 10.12 1.51
N ALA A 56 9.45 9.34 0.46
CA ALA A 56 9.38 7.88 0.52
C ALA A 56 10.64 7.23 -0.05
N SER A 57 10.97 6.06 0.45
CA SER A 57 12.08 5.26 -0.07
C SER A 57 11.74 3.77 -0.01
N PHE A 58 11.99 3.06 -1.10
CA PHE A 58 11.69 1.63 -1.24
C PHE A 58 12.63 0.96 -2.24
N ALA A 59 12.63 -0.37 -2.25
CA ALA A 59 13.25 -1.20 -3.28
C ALA A 59 12.33 -2.37 -3.63
N LEU A 60 12.38 -2.79 -4.88
CA LEU A 60 11.72 -3.99 -5.37
C LEU A 60 12.78 -5.06 -5.54
N LEU A 61 12.66 -6.15 -4.83
CA LEU A 61 13.61 -7.24 -4.83
C LEU A 61 13.05 -8.44 -5.61
N GLU A 62 13.89 -9.44 -5.83
CA GLU A 62 13.45 -10.70 -6.43
C GLU A 62 12.41 -11.41 -5.55
N ASN A 63 11.73 -12.41 -6.12
CA ASN A 63 10.73 -13.24 -5.43
C ASN A 63 9.56 -12.43 -4.82
N ASN A 64 9.12 -11.36 -5.48
CA ASN A 64 8.00 -10.53 -5.04
C ASN A 64 8.19 -9.91 -3.65
N VAL A 65 9.42 -9.55 -3.30
CA VAL A 65 9.72 -8.84 -2.06
C VAL A 65 9.69 -7.33 -2.30
N ILE A 66 8.87 -6.62 -1.54
CA ILE A 66 8.74 -5.16 -1.56
C ILE A 66 9.35 -4.65 -0.26
N ASP A 67 10.49 -3.99 -0.36
CA ASP A 67 11.27 -3.48 0.77
C ASP A 67 11.01 -1.98 0.96
N LEU A 68 10.29 -1.62 2.01
CA LEU A 68 9.82 -0.27 2.31
C LEU A 68 10.70 0.34 3.41
N HIS A 69 11.46 1.39 3.10
CA HIS A 69 12.35 2.00 4.08
C HIS A 69 11.74 3.19 4.82
N SER A 70 10.95 4.01 4.13
CA SER A 70 10.27 5.18 4.70
C SER A 70 9.11 5.62 3.81
N GLY A 71 8.14 6.32 4.38
CA GLY A 71 7.06 6.96 3.63
C GLY A 71 5.76 6.17 3.62
N SER A 72 4.87 6.58 2.73
CA SER A 72 3.53 6.02 2.53
C SER A 72 3.37 5.48 1.12
N PHE A 73 2.66 4.36 1.02
CA PHE A 73 2.51 3.61 -0.23
C PHE A 73 1.08 3.13 -0.41
N SER A 74 0.68 2.95 -1.66
CA SER A 74 -0.50 2.17 -2.03
C SER A 74 -0.03 1.01 -2.90
N LEU A 75 -0.31 -0.22 -2.47
CA LEU A 75 -0.04 -1.44 -3.23
C LEU A 75 -1.35 -2.06 -3.66
N SER A 76 -1.45 -2.44 -4.92
CA SER A 76 -2.65 -3.09 -5.46
C SER A 76 -2.31 -4.11 -6.55
N SER A 77 -3.18 -5.11 -6.69
CA SER A 77 -3.23 -6.01 -7.83
C SER A 77 -4.68 -6.24 -8.24
N LEU A 78 -4.88 -6.40 -9.54
CA LEU A 78 -6.17 -6.81 -10.10
C LEU A 78 -6.20 -8.32 -10.42
N GLU A 79 -5.11 -9.03 -10.15
CA GLU A 79 -5.00 -10.48 -10.32
C GLU A 79 -5.45 -11.21 -9.06
N ASP A 80 -5.83 -12.47 -9.23
CA ASP A 80 -6.23 -13.38 -8.16
C ASP A 80 -5.01 -14.18 -7.66
N ASN A 81 -5.12 -14.80 -6.47
CA ASN A 81 -4.11 -15.69 -5.88
C ASN A 81 -2.72 -15.04 -5.74
N ILE A 82 -2.70 -13.82 -5.25
CA ILE A 82 -1.48 -13.04 -5.09
C ILE A 82 -0.77 -13.42 -3.80
N LYS A 83 0.57 -13.52 -3.91
CA LYS A 83 1.46 -13.67 -2.76
C LYS A 83 2.69 -12.79 -2.93
N CYS A 84 2.95 -11.94 -1.93
CA CYS A 84 4.16 -11.13 -1.89
C CYS A 84 4.65 -10.93 -0.45
N THR A 85 5.94 -10.64 -0.30
CA THR A 85 6.55 -10.31 0.99
C THR A 85 6.71 -8.80 1.10
N ILE A 86 6.20 -8.24 2.18
CA ILE A 86 6.38 -6.83 2.52
C ILE A 86 7.36 -6.75 3.68
N ARG A 87 8.41 -5.94 3.49
CA ARG A 87 9.44 -5.71 4.50
C ARG A 87 9.50 -4.23 4.86
N SER A 88 9.73 -3.94 6.12
CA SER A 88 10.09 -2.61 6.63
C SER A 88 11.28 -2.73 7.59
N PRO A 89 11.87 -1.65 8.10
CA PRO A 89 13.06 -1.74 8.96
C PRO A 89 12.92 -2.68 10.15
N LEU A 90 11.73 -2.78 10.75
CA LEU A 90 11.49 -3.64 11.92
C LEU A 90 10.37 -4.66 11.76
N SER A 91 9.81 -4.83 10.56
CA SER A 91 8.70 -5.75 10.35
C SER A 91 8.77 -6.42 8.99
N GLU A 92 8.48 -7.70 8.95
CA GLU A 92 8.34 -8.49 7.72
C GLU A 92 7.12 -9.39 7.82
N PHE A 93 6.31 -9.41 6.77
CA PHE A 93 5.18 -10.33 6.65
C PHE A 93 4.92 -10.73 5.20
N VAL A 94 4.31 -11.87 5.02
CA VAL A 94 3.76 -12.31 3.75
C VAL A 94 2.32 -11.84 3.66
N LEU A 95 1.97 -11.18 2.56
CA LEU A 95 0.62 -10.83 2.17
C LEU A 95 0.12 -11.86 1.17
N GLU A 96 -1.05 -12.42 1.43
CA GLU A 96 -1.77 -13.31 0.51
C GLU A 96 -3.18 -12.75 0.27
N SER A 97 -3.66 -12.89 -0.97
CA SER A 97 -5.02 -12.52 -1.35
C SER A 97 -5.50 -13.42 -2.48
N ASP A 98 -6.67 -14.01 -2.31
CA ASP A 98 -7.30 -14.85 -3.34
C ASP A 98 -8.00 -14.00 -4.41
N ASP A 99 -8.38 -12.77 -4.06
CA ASP A 99 -9.10 -11.82 -4.91
C ASP A 99 -8.27 -10.56 -5.19
N PRO A 100 -8.65 -9.74 -6.19
CA PRO A 100 -8.07 -8.42 -6.40
C PRO A 100 -8.09 -7.57 -5.14
N PHE A 101 -6.96 -6.95 -4.81
CA PHE A 101 -6.82 -6.18 -3.57
C PHE A 101 -6.19 -4.81 -3.77
N ALA A 102 -6.40 -3.94 -2.79
CA ALA A 102 -5.67 -2.70 -2.64
C ALA A 102 -5.46 -2.41 -1.14
N ILE A 103 -4.26 -2.01 -0.78
CA ILE A 103 -3.87 -1.63 0.58
C ILE A 103 -3.12 -0.31 0.59
N MET A 104 -3.18 0.37 1.73
CA MET A 104 -2.24 1.44 2.05
C MET A 104 -1.26 0.95 3.10
N LEU A 105 0.00 1.32 2.92
CA LEU A 105 1.11 1.01 3.80
C LEU A 105 1.77 2.32 4.23
N ALA A 106 2.21 2.41 5.48
CA ALA A 106 3.04 3.52 5.93
C ALA A 106 4.08 3.03 6.93
N VAL A 107 5.34 3.30 6.64
CA VAL A 107 6.44 3.02 7.58
C VAL A 107 6.33 4.00 8.74
N THR A 108 6.25 3.47 9.95
CA THR A 108 6.15 4.26 11.17
C THR A 108 7.53 4.75 11.63
N THR A 109 7.57 5.77 12.47
CA THR A 109 8.83 6.35 12.98
C THR A 109 9.69 5.35 13.73
N ASN A 110 9.09 4.34 14.33
CA ASN A 110 9.81 3.23 15.01
C ASN A 110 10.11 2.05 14.06
N GLY A 111 9.95 2.22 12.74
CA GLY A 111 10.30 1.20 11.73
C GLY A 111 9.27 0.07 11.53
N GLY A 112 8.17 0.06 12.27
CA GLY A 112 7.04 -0.83 12.03
C GLY A 112 6.24 -0.41 10.80
N LEU A 113 5.16 -1.12 10.50
CA LEU A 113 4.35 -0.84 9.32
C LEU A 113 2.87 -0.73 9.67
N LYS A 114 2.26 0.40 9.33
CA LYS A 114 0.80 0.56 9.34
C LYS A 114 0.23 -0.03 8.06
N VAL A 115 -0.76 -0.91 8.17
CA VAL A 115 -1.43 -1.58 7.05
C VAL A 115 -2.91 -1.29 7.09
N ILE A 116 -3.47 -0.78 6.01
CA ILE A 116 -4.91 -0.52 5.86
C ILE A 116 -5.41 -1.27 4.63
N SER A 117 -6.41 -2.14 4.77
CA SER A 117 -7.09 -2.72 3.62
C SER A 117 -8.11 -1.73 3.05
N LEU A 118 -8.02 -1.47 1.74
CA LEU A 118 -8.92 -0.61 0.98
C LEU A 118 -9.92 -1.42 0.14
N LEU A 119 -9.45 -2.52 -0.44
CA LEU A 119 -10.21 -3.40 -1.32
C LEU A 119 -9.75 -4.84 -1.12
N GLY A 120 -10.67 -5.79 -1.20
CA GLY A 120 -10.37 -7.21 -1.02
C GLY A 120 -10.13 -7.60 0.44
N GLU A 121 -10.29 -8.87 0.75
CA GLU A 121 -9.84 -9.46 2.01
C GLU A 121 -8.40 -9.95 1.79
N ILE A 122 -7.50 -9.59 2.68
CA ILE A 122 -6.09 -9.99 2.63
C ILE A 122 -5.73 -10.77 3.88
N GLU A 123 -4.85 -11.73 3.74
CA GLU A 123 -4.25 -12.46 4.84
C GLU A 123 -2.78 -12.03 5.03
N LEU A 124 -2.40 -11.74 6.27
CA LEU A 124 -1.05 -11.34 6.64
C LEU A 124 -0.45 -12.39 7.56
N LYS A 125 0.75 -12.87 7.20
CA LYS A 125 1.46 -13.94 7.92
C LYS A 125 2.85 -13.48 8.32
N GLN A 126 3.14 -13.44 9.61
CA GLN A 126 4.51 -13.32 10.14
C GLN A 126 5.07 -14.70 10.45
N LYS A 127 6.41 -14.84 10.45
CA LYS A 127 7.08 -16.08 10.83
C LYS A 127 6.64 -16.50 12.25
N GLN A 128 6.25 -17.78 12.40
CA GLN A 128 5.87 -18.40 13.69
C GLN A 128 4.70 -17.73 14.43
N LYS A 129 3.86 -16.96 13.74
CA LYS A 129 2.70 -16.29 14.33
C LYS A 129 1.40 -16.69 13.63
N PRO A 130 0.26 -16.64 14.33
CA PRO A 130 -1.03 -16.80 13.68
C PRO A 130 -1.24 -15.76 12.58
N SER A 131 -1.85 -16.18 11.49
CA SER A 131 -2.22 -15.26 10.42
C SER A 131 -3.32 -14.29 10.88
N THR A 132 -3.37 -13.13 10.23
CA THR A 132 -4.38 -12.11 10.50
C THR A 132 -5.00 -11.68 9.18
N SER A 133 -6.33 -11.85 9.05
CA SER A 133 -7.05 -11.33 7.89
C SER A 133 -7.44 -9.85 8.10
N LEU A 134 -7.43 -9.07 7.04
CA LEU A 134 -7.97 -7.71 7.02
C LEU A 134 -9.01 -7.56 5.93
N ARG A 135 -10.14 -6.94 6.29
CA ARG A 135 -11.21 -6.55 5.37
C ARG A 135 -11.13 -5.06 5.03
N PRO A 136 -11.75 -4.62 3.93
CA PRO A 136 -11.79 -3.21 3.58
C PRO A 136 -12.26 -2.33 4.74
N GLY A 137 -11.51 -1.24 5.01
CA GLY A 137 -11.75 -0.33 6.13
C GLY A 137 -11.17 -0.81 7.47
N GLN A 138 -10.36 -1.86 7.49
CA GLN A 138 -9.62 -2.28 8.68
C GLN A 138 -8.14 -1.86 8.59
N LEU A 139 -7.59 -1.52 9.74
CA LEU A 139 -6.20 -1.12 9.94
C LEU A 139 -5.57 -1.97 11.05
N ILE A 140 -4.30 -2.32 10.85
CA ILE A 140 -3.41 -2.85 11.90
C ILE A 140 -2.04 -2.20 11.81
N PHE A 141 -1.26 -2.33 12.89
CA PHE A 141 0.19 -2.13 12.88
C PHE A 141 0.88 -3.49 12.89
N SER A 142 1.82 -3.67 11.97
CA SER A 142 2.77 -4.79 11.98
C SER A 142 4.01 -4.34 12.73
N LEU A 143 4.28 -4.99 13.83
CA LEU A 143 5.42 -4.80 14.73
C LEU A 143 6.41 -5.95 14.54
N PRO A 144 7.63 -5.91 15.10
CA PRO A 144 8.61 -6.98 14.91
C PRO A 144 8.08 -8.37 15.23
N ASP A 145 7.33 -8.47 16.33
CA ASP A 145 6.92 -9.77 16.88
C ASP A 145 5.40 -9.98 16.90
N SER A 146 4.60 -9.06 16.39
CA SER A 146 3.14 -9.14 16.49
C SER A 146 2.41 -8.22 15.54
N PHE A 147 1.13 -8.51 15.36
CA PHE A 147 0.16 -7.55 14.84
C PHE A 147 -0.60 -6.89 16.00
N SER A 148 -0.88 -5.60 15.87
CA SER A 148 -1.78 -4.92 16.79
C SER A 148 -3.22 -5.45 16.67
N ARG A 149 -4.10 -5.06 17.59
CA ARG A 149 -5.54 -5.24 17.40
C ARG A 149 -6.01 -4.50 16.14
N LYS A 150 -7.04 -5.04 15.49
CA LYS A 150 -7.69 -4.42 14.34
C LYS A 150 -8.43 -3.15 14.76
N MET A 151 -8.29 -2.11 13.98
CA MET A 151 -8.99 -0.84 14.13
C MET A 151 -9.81 -0.55 12.86
N SER A 152 -10.86 0.23 12.96
CA SER A 152 -11.66 0.66 11.81
C SER A 152 -11.21 2.03 11.33
N VAL A 153 -11.16 2.22 10.01
CA VAL A 153 -10.91 3.49 9.35
C VAL A 153 -12.01 3.78 8.34
N GLU A 154 -12.33 5.05 8.16
CA GLU A 154 -13.33 5.49 7.20
C GLU A 154 -12.70 5.63 5.81
N LEU A 155 -13.16 4.80 4.86
CA LEU A 155 -12.62 4.76 3.51
C LEU A 155 -12.92 6.04 2.73
N SER A 156 -14.08 6.66 2.93
CA SER A 156 -14.47 7.92 2.28
C SER A 156 -13.50 9.05 2.64
N THR A 157 -13.10 9.16 3.90
CA THR A 157 -12.12 10.14 4.36
C THR A 157 -10.74 9.88 3.75
N LEU A 158 -10.27 8.63 3.73
CA LEU A 158 -8.99 8.28 3.11
C LEU A 158 -8.95 8.63 1.62
N MET A 159 -10.04 8.43 0.89
CA MET A 159 -10.12 8.72 -0.55
C MET A 159 -9.92 10.20 -0.87
N VAL A 160 -10.37 11.10 -0.02
CA VAL A 160 -10.31 12.56 -0.28
C VAL A 160 -9.09 13.21 0.36
N THR A 161 -8.54 12.64 1.43
CA THR A 161 -7.41 13.24 2.17
C THR A 161 -6.06 12.68 1.78
N SER A 162 -6.00 11.47 1.22
CA SER A 162 -4.73 10.83 0.90
C SER A 162 -4.17 11.29 -0.44
N LYS A 163 -2.98 11.85 -0.44
CA LYS A 163 -2.23 12.19 -1.66
C LYS A 163 -1.92 10.96 -2.54
N LEU A 164 -1.90 9.76 -1.99
CA LEU A 164 -1.81 8.51 -2.77
C LEU A 164 -3.01 8.32 -3.71
N MET A 165 -4.17 8.88 -3.35
CA MET A 165 -5.40 8.81 -4.15
C MET A 165 -5.58 10.02 -5.06
N THR A 166 -5.18 11.22 -4.59
CA THR A 166 -5.51 12.51 -5.23
C THR A 166 -4.32 13.21 -5.87
N GLY A 167 -3.09 12.80 -5.58
CA GLY A 167 -1.87 13.51 -5.98
C GLY A 167 -1.35 13.17 -7.39
N PHE A 168 -2.00 12.29 -8.13
CA PHE A 168 -1.60 11.88 -9.47
C PHE A 168 -2.68 12.25 -10.50
N ASP A 169 -2.26 12.59 -11.72
CA ASP A 169 -3.18 12.89 -12.83
C ASP A 169 -4.06 11.69 -13.16
N GLU A 170 -3.46 10.49 -13.16
CA GLU A 170 -4.19 9.24 -13.37
C GLU A 170 -4.61 8.65 -12.00
N PRO A 171 -5.92 8.47 -11.77
CA PRO A 171 -6.39 7.86 -10.53
C PRO A 171 -5.94 6.40 -10.43
N PRO A 172 -5.84 5.83 -9.20
CA PRO A 172 -5.50 4.42 -9.06
C PRO A 172 -6.55 3.53 -9.73
N VAL A 173 -6.10 2.45 -10.36
CA VAL A 173 -6.95 1.52 -11.14
C VAL A 173 -8.13 0.94 -10.34
N PHE A 174 -7.97 0.81 -9.04
CA PHE A 174 -8.99 0.29 -8.11
C PHE A 174 -9.97 1.36 -7.59
N LEU A 175 -9.81 2.65 -7.94
CA LEU A 175 -10.59 3.76 -7.34
C LEU A 175 -12.11 3.58 -7.49
N LYS A 176 -12.58 3.06 -8.64
CA LYS A 176 -14.01 2.80 -8.86
C LYS A 176 -14.56 1.77 -7.86
N LYS A 177 -13.83 0.67 -7.66
CA LYS A 177 -14.20 -0.38 -6.69
C LYS A 177 -14.11 0.15 -5.24
N LEU A 178 -13.10 0.97 -4.94
CA LEU A 178 -12.96 1.60 -3.63
C LEU A 178 -14.14 2.53 -3.30
N LYS A 179 -14.64 3.32 -4.25
CA LYS A 179 -15.85 4.14 -4.08
C LYS A 179 -17.06 3.29 -3.69
N GLN A 180 -17.24 2.14 -4.31
CA GLN A 180 -18.30 1.19 -3.97
C GLN A 180 -18.13 0.64 -2.54
N GLN A 181 -16.92 0.26 -2.15
CA GLN A 181 -16.62 -0.21 -0.79
C GLN A 181 -16.88 0.87 0.27
N ALA A 182 -16.50 2.11 0.00
CA ALA A 182 -16.78 3.23 0.91
C ALA A 182 -18.30 3.45 1.10
N LEU A 183 -19.08 3.35 0.03
CA LEU A 183 -20.54 3.43 0.12
C LEU A 183 -21.12 2.28 0.96
N ILE A 184 -20.69 1.05 0.73
CA ILE A 184 -21.11 -0.12 1.52
C ILE A 184 -20.75 0.07 3.00
N GLN A 185 -19.56 0.56 3.30
CA GLN A 185 -19.14 0.86 4.68
C GLN A 185 -20.06 1.92 5.33
N ALA A 186 -20.34 3.01 4.64
CA ALA A 186 -21.21 4.08 5.13
C ALA A 186 -22.64 3.57 5.43
N LEU A 187 -23.20 2.73 4.55
CA LEU A 187 -24.53 2.13 4.76
C LEU A 187 -24.55 1.18 5.97
N ARG A 188 -23.49 0.40 6.18
CA ARG A 188 -23.36 -0.48 7.35
C ARG A 188 -23.27 0.33 8.66
N THR A 189 -22.52 1.43 8.63
CA THR A 189 -22.37 2.32 9.78
C THR A 189 -23.70 3.00 10.13
N LYS A 190 -24.43 3.52 9.15
CA LYS A 190 -25.77 4.10 9.36
C LYS A 190 -26.78 3.11 9.97
N LYS A 191 -26.73 1.83 9.59
CA LYS A 191 -27.58 0.79 10.17
C LYS A 191 -27.29 0.50 11.64
N ARG A 192 -26.03 0.69 12.08
CA ARG A 192 -25.63 0.50 13.49
C ARG A 192 -26.07 1.64 14.41
N PHE A 193 -26.24 2.85 13.88
CA PHE A 193 -26.65 4.05 14.59
C PHE A 193 -28.11 4.43 14.30
N LYS A 194 -29.02 3.47 14.14
CA LYS A 194 -30.45 3.83 14.19
C LYS A 194 -30.74 4.34 15.60
N PRO A 195 -31.18 5.63 15.79
CA PRO A 195 -31.63 6.07 17.08
C PRO A 195 -32.81 5.18 17.48
N VAL A 196 -32.77 4.62 18.68
CA VAL A 196 -33.95 4.05 19.31
C VAL A 196 -34.83 5.26 19.61
N VAL A 197 -35.81 5.52 18.73
CA VAL A 197 -36.86 6.46 19.01
C VAL A 197 -37.76 5.79 20.05
N GLY A 198 -37.61 6.20 21.32
CA GLY A 198 -38.53 5.85 22.38
C GLY A 198 -39.87 6.56 22.20
#